data_22d7af15a05c9b6f52a4300fad6e3d58
#
_entry.id   22d7af15a05c9b6f52a4300fad6e3d58
#
_cell.length_a   1.000
_cell.length_b   1.000
_cell.length_c   1.000
_cell.angle_alpha   90.00
_cell.angle_beta   90.00
_cell.angle_gamma   90.00
#
_symmetry.space_group_name_H-M   'P 1'
#
loop_
_entity.id
_entity.type
_entity.pdbx_description
1 polymer ?
#
loop_
_entity_poly.entity_id
_entity_poly.type
_entity_poly.pdbx_seq_one_letter_code
_entity_poly.pdbx_strand_id
1 'polypeptide(L)'
;SLNPRRRVGSIIGDPYAIHDLASGAERKRLVQELMERVGLNPEHYNRFPAEFSGGQRQRIGVARALAFQPKLIICDEPVSALDVSIQAQVINLLADLQAEFGLTYIFIAHDLSVVRYVSTSVAVMYLGKITEIAPADELFTRPRHPYTGALLSAVPIPDPDLSDRREQIILVGDVPSPIAPPSGCRFHPRCPKAVPVCVAEDPPLEPRLGDGPEHLAACHRPMEAGENLAEFRPAIDEAERIVEADGSLLPDEALPGVTGAVGGQEGRTS
;
A
#
# COMPACT_ATOMS: atom_id res chain seq x y z
N SER A 1 -17.39 -7.72 -2.01
CA SER A 1 -17.32 -7.61 -3.48
C SER A 1 -18.28 -8.53 -4.23
N LEU A 2 -18.90 -9.55 -3.60
CA LEU A 2 -19.88 -10.45 -4.21
C LEU A 2 -21.27 -10.14 -3.68
N ASN A 3 -22.28 -10.06 -4.58
CA ASN A 3 -23.66 -9.88 -4.15
C ASN A 3 -24.18 -11.19 -3.49
N PRO A 4 -24.51 -11.18 -2.18
CA PRO A 4 -24.87 -12.40 -1.44
C PRO A 4 -26.21 -13.02 -1.88
N ARG A 5 -27.05 -12.27 -2.57
CA ARG A 5 -28.39 -12.71 -3.05
C ARG A 5 -28.34 -13.35 -4.44
N ARG A 6 -27.17 -13.41 -5.07
CA ARG A 6 -27.00 -13.97 -6.40
C ARG A 6 -26.22 -15.28 -6.35
N ARG A 7 -26.54 -16.20 -7.25
CA ARG A 7 -25.83 -17.49 -7.38
C ARG A 7 -24.44 -17.25 -7.99
N VAL A 8 -23.47 -18.07 -7.59
CA VAL A 8 -22.07 -17.97 -8.03
C VAL A 8 -21.96 -18.05 -9.57
N GLY A 9 -22.67 -18.98 -10.20
CA GLY A 9 -22.67 -19.08 -11.66
C GLY A 9 -23.19 -17.83 -12.37
N SER A 10 -24.16 -17.10 -11.76
CA SER A 10 -24.62 -15.83 -12.31
C SER A 10 -23.57 -14.73 -12.11
N ILE A 11 -22.89 -14.69 -10.97
CA ILE A 11 -21.85 -13.67 -10.65
C ILE A 11 -20.66 -13.80 -11.62
N ILE A 12 -20.17 -15.03 -11.84
CA ILE A 12 -19.07 -15.30 -12.77
C ILE A 12 -19.52 -15.07 -14.21
N GLY A 13 -20.79 -15.40 -14.52
CA GLY A 13 -21.36 -15.31 -15.86
C GLY A 13 -21.85 -13.92 -16.28
N ASP A 14 -21.86 -12.92 -15.36
CA ASP A 14 -22.28 -11.54 -15.67
C ASP A 14 -21.52 -10.91 -16.84
N PRO A 15 -20.18 -11.00 -16.90
CA PRO A 15 -19.43 -10.44 -18.01
C PRO A 15 -19.92 -10.97 -19.37
N TYR A 16 -20.16 -12.28 -19.46
CA TYR A 16 -20.68 -12.90 -20.70
C TYR A 16 -22.09 -12.42 -21.06
N ALA A 17 -22.94 -12.20 -20.05
CA ALA A 17 -24.32 -11.76 -20.27
C ALA A 17 -24.42 -10.26 -20.64
N ILE A 18 -23.64 -9.39 -19.97
CA ILE A 18 -23.69 -7.94 -20.15
C ILE A 18 -23.14 -7.55 -21.53
N HIS A 19 -22.16 -8.28 -22.02
CA HIS A 19 -21.49 -7.98 -23.29
C HIS A 19 -21.89 -8.93 -24.43
N ASP A 20 -22.96 -9.72 -24.25
CA ASP A 20 -23.50 -10.65 -25.25
C ASP A 20 -22.45 -11.63 -25.85
N LEU A 21 -21.46 -12.03 -25.01
CA LEU A 21 -20.37 -12.91 -25.44
C LEU A 21 -20.77 -14.38 -25.47
N ALA A 22 -21.72 -14.80 -24.62
CA ALA A 22 -22.26 -16.15 -24.58
C ALA A 22 -23.62 -16.20 -23.89
N SER A 23 -24.46 -17.12 -24.25
CA SER A 23 -25.80 -17.31 -23.69
C SER A 23 -26.14 -18.76 -23.39
N GLY A 24 -27.17 -18.99 -22.57
CA GLY A 24 -27.76 -20.31 -22.31
C GLY A 24 -26.72 -21.34 -21.82
N ALA A 25 -26.69 -22.48 -22.50
CA ALA A 25 -25.85 -23.63 -22.15
C ALA A 25 -24.35 -23.33 -22.34
N GLU A 26 -23.99 -22.54 -23.34
CA GLU A 26 -22.61 -22.15 -23.60
C GLU A 26 -22.04 -21.32 -22.47
N ARG A 27 -22.75 -20.27 -22.01
CA ARG A 27 -22.35 -19.48 -20.86
C ARG A 27 -22.16 -20.33 -19.61
N LYS A 28 -23.07 -21.27 -19.36
CA LYS A 28 -22.94 -22.19 -18.23
C LYS A 28 -21.66 -23.02 -18.32
N ARG A 29 -21.32 -23.56 -19.49
CA ARG A 29 -20.09 -24.33 -19.73
C ARG A 29 -18.85 -23.49 -19.46
N LEU A 30 -18.77 -22.28 -20.04
CA LEU A 30 -17.66 -21.38 -19.86
C LEU A 30 -17.45 -20.99 -18.38
N VAL A 31 -18.54 -20.73 -17.65
CA VAL A 31 -18.48 -20.42 -16.22
C VAL A 31 -17.97 -21.61 -15.41
N GLN A 32 -18.43 -22.84 -15.73
CA GLN A 32 -17.98 -24.05 -15.06
C GLN A 32 -16.49 -24.33 -15.32
N GLU A 33 -15.98 -24.07 -16.52
CA GLU A 33 -14.56 -24.13 -16.86
C GLU A 33 -13.73 -23.11 -16.07
N LEU A 34 -14.22 -21.87 -15.92
CA LEU A 34 -13.56 -20.87 -15.07
C LEU A 34 -13.54 -21.26 -13.59
N MET A 35 -14.64 -21.85 -13.10
CA MET A 35 -14.69 -22.36 -11.73
C MET A 35 -13.62 -23.45 -11.50
N GLU A 36 -13.48 -24.39 -12.42
CA GLU A 36 -12.47 -25.44 -12.34
C GLU A 36 -11.05 -24.88 -12.36
N ARG A 37 -10.76 -23.92 -13.24
CA ARG A 37 -9.44 -23.26 -13.34
C ARG A 37 -9.01 -22.56 -12.04
N VAL A 38 -9.96 -22.01 -11.29
CA VAL A 38 -9.65 -21.38 -9.99
C VAL A 38 -9.77 -22.38 -8.82
N GLY A 39 -9.91 -23.69 -9.10
CA GLY A 39 -9.99 -24.75 -8.10
C GLY A 39 -11.30 -24.78 -7.31
N LEU A 40 -12.40 -24.35 -7.94
CA LEU A 40 -13.77 -24.48 -7.41
C LEU A 40 -14.48 -25.66 -8.10
N ASN A 41 -15.33 -26.38 -7.34
CA ASN A 41 -16.14 -27.44 -7.93
C ASN A 41 -17.21 -26.84 -8.87
N PRO A 42 -17.23 -27.20 -10.17
CA PRO A 42 -18.22 -26.72 -11.16
C PRO A 42 -19.69 -27.05 -10.81
N GLU A 43 -19.93 -28.08 -10.01
CA GLU A 43 -21.27 -28.44 -9.54
C GLU A 43 -21.86 -27.40 -8.58
N HIS A 44 -21.01 -26.59 -7.95
CA HIS A 44 -21.43 -25.51 -7.06
C HIS A 44 -21.94 -24.26 -7.79
N TYR A 45 -22.12 -24.32 -9.10
CA TYR A 45 -22.64 -23.25 -9.96
C TYR A 45 -23.89 -22.56 -9.39
N ASN A 46 -24.81 -23.34 -8.81
CA ASN A 46 -26.09 -22.85 -8.30
C ASN A 46 -26.04 -22.39 -6.82
N ARG A 47 -24.92 -22.52 -6.13
CA ARG A 47 -24.75 -22.09 -4.73
C ARG A 47 -24.65 -20.59 -4.59
N PHE A 48 -24.89 -20.10 -3.38
CA PHE A 48 -24.75 -18.69 -3.02
C PHE A 48 -23.38 -18.42 -2.37
N PRO A 49 -22.83 -17.19 -2.45
CA PRO A 49 -21.54 -16.86 -1.86
C PRO A 49 -21.41 -17.17 -0.37
N ALA A 50 -22.51 -17.12 0.38
CA ALA A 50 -22.52 -17.44 1.81
C ALA A 50 -22.18 -18.92 2.12
N GLU A 51 -22.32 -19.81 1.16
CA GLU A 51 -22.03 -21.24 1.29
C GLU A 51 -20.54 -21.57 1.02
N PHE A 52 -19.69 -20.55 0.79
CA PHE A 52 -18.28 -20.68 0.47
C PHE A 52 -17.40 -20.05 1.57
N SER A 53 -16.20 -20.62 1.77
CA SER A 53 -15.18 -20.03 2.63
C SER A 53 -14.67 -18.70 2.10
N GLY A 54 -13.93 -17.92 2.92
CA GLY A 54 -13.30 -16.66 2.51
C GLY A 54 -12.43 -16.81 1.26
N GLY A 55 -11.52 -17.76 1.26
CA GLY A 55 -10.66 -18.05 0.10
C GLY A 55 -11.41 -18.52 -1.14
N GLN A 56 -12.48 -19.30 -0.97
CA GLN A 56 -13.34 -19.68 -2.09
C GLN A 56 -14.09 -18.48 -2.68
N ARG A 57 -14.57 -17.56 -1.82
CA ARG A 57 -15.19 -16.30 -2.30
C ARG A 57 -14.20 -15.45 -3.08
N GLN A 58 -12.93 -15.41 -2.67
CA GLN A 58 -11.88 -14.73 -3.43
C GLN A 58 -11.67 -15.36 -4.81
N ARG A 59 -11.60 -16.69 -4.88
CA ARG A 59 -11.50 -17.43 -6.15
C ARG A 59 -12.70 -17.19 -7.09
N ILE A 60 -13.90 -16.99 -6.56
CA ILE A 60 -15.08 -16.56 -7.35
C ILE A 60 -14.83 -15.18 -7.97
N GLY A 61 -14.26 -14.25 -7.21
CA GLY A 61 -13.89 -12.91 -7.71
C GLY A 61 -12.86 -12.97 -8.85
N VAL A 62 -11.84 -13.82 -8.69
CA VAL A 62 -10.82 -14.08 -9.72
C VAL A 62 -11.45 -14.69 -10.97
N ALA A 63 -12.28 -15.73 -10.84
CA ALA A 63 -12.99 -16.34 -11.96
C ALA A 63 -13.83 -15.33 -12.75
N ARG A 64 -14.53 -14.44 -12.03
CA ARG A 64 -15.31 -13.35 -12.67
C ARG A 64 -14.42 -12.39 -13.47
N ALA A 65 -13.25 -12.03 -12.93
CA ALA A 65 -12.31 -11.15 -13.62
C ALA A 65 -11.74 -11.81 -14.91
N LEU A 66 -11.49 -13.11 -14.86
CA LEU A 66 -10.96 -13.86 -16.00
C LEU A 66 -11.97 -14.05 -17.16
N ALA A 67 -13.27 -13.88 -16.92
CA ALA A 67 -14.32 -14.09 -17.93
C ALA A 67 -14.12 -13.25 -19.21
N PHE A 68 -13.45 -12.09 -19.10
CA PHE A 68 -13.12 -11.22 -20.23
C PHE A 68 -11.81 -11.55 -20.94
N GLN A 69 -11.06 -12.55 -20.47
CA GLN A 69 -9.68 -12.80 -20.91
C GLN A 69 -8.83 -11.51 -20.92
N PRO A 70 -8.78 -10.79 -19.80
CA PRO A 70 -8.09 -9.51 -19.73
C PRO A 70 -6.58 -9.67 -19.87
N LYS A 71 -5.89 -8.59 -20.29
CA LYS A 71 -4.41 -8.51 -20.22
C LYS A 71 -3.92 -7.99 -18.86
N LEU A 72 -4.77 -7.24 -18.17
CA LEU A 72 -4.48 -6.60 -16.87
C LEU A 72 -5.61 -6.87 -15.89
N ILE A 73 -5.26 -7.31 -14.68
CA ILE A 73 -6.19 -7.43 -13.55
C ILE A 73 -5.70 -6.55 -12.40
N ILE A 74 -6.62 -5.75 -11.84
CA ILE A 74 -6.36 -4.98 -10.63
C ILE A 74 -6.86 -5.78 -9.42
N CYS A 75 -5.94 -6.14 -8.54
CA CYS A 75 -6.19 -6.86 -7.30
C CYS A 75 -6.15 -5.87 -6.12
N ASP A 76 -7.33 -5.42 -5.69
CA ASP A 76 -7.47 -4.51 -4.57
C ASP A 76 -7.66 -5.30 -3.27
N GLU A 77 -6.62 -5.32 -2.44
CA GLU A 77 -6.51 -6.07 -1.18
C GLU A 77 -7.00 -7.53 -1.28
N PRO A 78 -6.51 -8.33 -2.26
CA PRO A 78 -7.12 -9.62 -2.58
C PRO A 78 -6.96 -10.68 -1.50
N VAL A 79 -6.14 -10.46 -0.47
CA VAL A 79 -5.85 -11.44 0.58
C VAL A 79 -5.97 -10.88 2.02
N SER A 80 -6.32 -9.61 2.19
CA SER A 80 -6.32 -8.90 3.48
C SER A 80 -7.22 -9.52 4.56
N ALA A 81 -8.33 -10.15 4.16
CA ALA A 81 -9.32 -10.74 5.07
C ALA A 81 -9.19 -12.27 5.23
N LEU A 82 -8.04 -12.84 4.81
CA LEU A 82 -7.79 -14.28 4.83
C LEU A 82 -6.71 -14.63 5.86
N ASP A 83 -6.77 -15.84 6.40
CA ASP A 83 -5.66 -16.39 7.19
C ASP A 83 -4.43 -16.69 6.31
N VAL A 84 -3.25 -16.72 6.93
CA VAL A 84 -1.95 -16.83 6.23
C VAL A 84 -1.88 -18.02 5.29
N SER A 85 -2.45 -19.17 5.66
CA SER A 85 -2.40 -20.37 4.84
C SER A 85 -3.28 -20.26 3.59
N ILE A 86 -4.43 -19.62 3.72
CA ILE A 86 -5.35 -19.36 2.59
C ILE A 86 -4.81 -18.22 1.72
N GLN A 87 -4.16 -17.19 2.31
CA GLN A 87 -3.45 -16.17 1.55
C GLN A 87 -2.45 -16.78 0.58
N ALA A 88 -1.57 -17.67 1.08
CA ALA A 88 -0.57 -18.34 0.23
C ALA A 88 -1.22 -19.12 -0.92
N GLN A 89 -2.33 -19.81 -0.68
CA GLN A 89 -3.05 -20.54 -1.74
C GLN A 89 -3.63 -19.61 -2.82
N VAL A 90 -4.17 -18.42 -2.43
CA VAL A 90 -4.70 -17.45 -3.40
C VAL A 90 -3.57 -16.80 -4.19
N ILE A 91 -2.45 -16.50 -3.55
CA ILE A 91 -1.26 -15.92 -4.20
C ILE A 91 -0.69 -16.91 -5.22
N ASN A 92 -0.51 -18.18 -4.86
CA ASN A 92 -0.03 -19.21 -5.78
C ASN A 92 -0.99 -19.36 -6.96
N LEU A 93 -2.31 -19.39 -6.72
CA LEU A 93 -3.29 -19.41 -7.81
C LEU A 93 -3.12 -18.21 -8.77
N LEU A 94 -2.91 -17.01 -8.25
CA LEU A 94 -2.69 -15.82 -9.11
C LEU A 94 -1.39 -15.94 -9.91
N ALA A 95 -0.32 -16.50 -9.34
CA ALA A 95 0.93 -16.75 -10.05
C ALA A 95 0.76 -17.80 -11.16
N ASP A 96 0.04 -18.90 -10.89
CA ASP A 96 -0.25 -19.93 -11.88
C ASP A 96 -1.08 -19.36 -13.05
N LEU A 97 -2.11 -18.58 -12.74
CA LEU A 97 -2.93 -17.90 -13.75
C LEU A 97 -2.12 -16.87 -14.56
N GLN A 98 -1.17 -16.16 -13.92
CA GLN A 98 -0.26 -15.24 -14.61
C GLN A 98 0.58 -15.98 -15.65
N ALA A 99 1.16 -17.11 -15.26
CA ALA A 99 1.96 -17.94 -16.17
C ALA A 99 1.14 -18.55 -17.29
N GLU A 100 -0.09 -19.04 -16.99
CA GLU A 100 -0.98 -19.69 -17.97
C GLU A 100 -1.50 -18.70 -19.03
N PHE A 101 -1.93 -17.50 -18.58
CA PHE A 101 -2.63 -16.53 -19.44
C PHE A 101 -1.78 -15.31 -19.86
N GLY A 102 -0.54 -15.20 -19.40
CA GLY A 102 0.31 -14.03 -19.66
C GLY A 102 -0.26 -12.74 -19.04
N LEU A 103 -0.86 -12.83 -17.86
CA LEU A 103 -1.54 -11.71 -17.21
C LEU A 103 -0.54 -10.70 -16.61
N THR A 104 -0.92 -9.44 -16.64
CA THR A 104 -0.30 -8.39 -15.82
C THR A 104 -1.20 -8.12 -14.61
N TYR A 105 -0.59 -7.96 -13.41
CA TYR A 105 -1.31 -7.56 -12.20
C TYR A 105 -0.89 -6.18 -11.73
N ILE A 106 -1.87 -5.37 -11.28
CA ILE A 106 -1.66 -4.30 -10.33
C ILE A 106 -2.17 -4.79 -8.98
N PHE A 107 -1.25 -4.98 -8.03
CA PHE A 107 -1.56 -5.56 -6.73
C PHE A 107 -1.52 -4.47 -5.65
N ILE A 108 -2.67 -4.16 -5.05
CA ILE A 108 -2.78 -3.19 -3.96
C ILE A 108 -2.84 -3.97 -2.66
N ALA A 109 -1.90 -3.73 -1.75
CA ALA A 109 -1.85 -4.39 -0.45
C ALA A 109 -1.15 -3.51 0.59
N HIS A 110 -1.44 -3.77 1.86
CA HIS A 110 -0.76 -3.17 3.00
C HIS A 110 0.25 -4.13 3.66
N ASP A 111 0.22 -5.42 3.33
CA ASP A 111 1.19 -6.41 3.80
C ASP A 111 2.42 -6.42 2.88
N LEU A 112 3.52 -5.88 3.38
CA LEU A 112 4.78 -5.76 2.65
C LEU A 112 5.43 -7.12 2.36
N SER A 113 5.16 -8.15 3.17
CA SER A 113 5.66 -9.51 2.94
C SER A 113 5.03 -10.10 1.68
N VAL A 114 3.72 -9.90 1.52
CA VAL A 114 2.98 -10.29 0.32
C VAL A 114 3.48 -9.51 -0.90
N VAL A 115 3.60 -8.18 -0.78
CA VAL A 115 4.10 -7.31 -1.87
C VAL A 115 5.47 -7.77 -2.34
N ARG A 116 6.39 -8.05 -1.42
CA ARG A 116 7.73 -8.54 -1.75
C ARG A 116 7.73 -9.84 -2.55
N TYR A 117 6.80 -10.73 -2.23
CA TYR A 117 6.72 -12.04 -2.88
C TYR A 117 6.12 -11.98 -4.29
N VAL A 118 5.11 -11.13 -4.52
CA VAL A 118 4.34 -11.13 -5.78
C VAL A 118 4.80 -10.10 -6.81
N SER A 119 5.55 -9.06 -6.38
CA SER A 119 5.79 -7.89 -7.22
C SER A 119 7.18 -7.91 -7.85
N THR A 120 7.26 -7.54 -9.12
CA THR A 120 8.52 -7.24 -9.83
C THR A 120 8.93 -5.78 -9.63
N SER A 121 7.95 -4.87 -9.53
CA SER A 121 8.14 -3.45 -9.25
C SER A 121 7.13 -2.99 -8.21
N VAL A 122 7.52 -2.10 -7.31
CA VAL A 122 6.69 -1.60 -6.21
C VAL A 122 6.59 -0.09 -6.27
N ALA A 123 5.37 0.42 -6.16
CA ALA A 123 5.09 1.83 -5.97
C ALA A 123 4.57 2.08 -4.56
N VAL A 124 5.25 2.91 -3.79
CA VAL A 124 4.84 3.32 -2.44
C VAL A 124 4.04 4.61 -2.53
N MET A 125 2.86 4.62 -1.90
CA MET A 125 1.96 5.78 -1.93
C MET A 125 1.74 6.34 -0.52
N TYR A 126 1.74 7.66 -0.39
CA TYR A 126 1.39 8.37 0.84
C TYR A 126 0.42 9.51 0.55
N LEU A 127 -0.71 9.57 1.25
CA LEU A 127 -1.77 10.57 1.07
C LEU A 127 -2.13 10.84 -0.41
N GLY A 128 -2.26 9.76 -1.23
CA GLY A 128 -2.68 9.87 -2.62
C GLY A 128 -1.58 10.31 -3.61
N LYS A 129 -0.31 10.39 -3.17
CA LYS A 129 0.85 10.60 -4.06
C LYS A 129 1.80 9.43 -4.02
N ILE A 130 2.37 9.10 -5.16
CA ILE A 130 3.48 8.14 -5.23
C ILE A 130 4.74 8.84 -4.69
N THR A 131 5.35 8.23 -3.68
CA THR A 131 6.56 8.73 -3.03
C THR A 131 7.82 8.04 -3.52
N GLU A 132 7.69 6.77 -3.93
CA GLU A 132 8.80 5.98 -4.46
C GLU A 132 8.29 4.90 -5.40
N ILE A 133 9.04 4.63 -6.48
CA ILE A 133 8.85 3.48 -7.38
C ILE A 133 10.21 2.85 -7.59
N ALA A 134 10.31 1.53 -7.43
CA ALA A 134 11.53 0.80 -7.72
C ALA A 134 11.26 -0.68 -8.05
N PRO A 135 12.22 -1.39 -8.67
CA PRO A 135 12.25 -2.85 -8.64
C PRO A 135 12.13 -3.35 -7.21
N ALA A 136 11.38 -4.43 -6.98
CA ALA A 136 11.09 -4.91 -5.64
C ALA A 136 12.35 -5.12 -4.81
N ASP A 137 13.34 -5.84 -5.34
CA ASP A 137 14.59 -6.12 -4.62
C ASP A 137 15.33 -4.84 -4.21
N GLU A 138 15.33 -3.82 -5.06
CA GLU A 138 15.97 -2.54 -4.75
C GLU A 138 15.21 -1.77 -3.66
N LEU A 139 13.90 -1.70 -3.75
CA LEU A 139 13.07 -0.99 -2.78
C LEU A 139 13.21 -1.59 -1.37
N PHE A 140 13.24 -2.92 -1.26
CA PHE A 140 13.36 -3.61 0.03
C PHE A 140 14.76 -3.57 0.62
N THR A 141 15.80 -3.41 -0.19
CA THR A 141 17.19 -3.36 0.27
C THR A 141 17.75 -1.95 0.40
N ARG A 142 17.24 -1.02 -0.40
CA ARG A 142 17.81 0.32 -0.57
C ARG A 142 16.72 1.37 -0.79
N PRO A 143 15.76 1.53 0.16
CA PRO A 143 14.72 2.55 0.05
C PRO A 143 15.34 3.94 -0.04
N ARG A 144 14.72 4.82 -0.82
CA ARG A 144 15.15 6.22 -1.00
C ARG A 144 14.25 7.22 -0.28
N HIS A 145 12.96 6.93 -0.20
CA HIS A 145 12.05 7.82 0.52
C HIS A 145 12.00 7.45 2.01
N PRO A 146 12.11 8.43 2.94
CA PRO A 146 12.07 8.16 4.37
C PRO A 146 10.80 7.44 4.85
N TYR A 147 9.67 7.67 4.20
CA TYR A 147 8.44 6.92 4.48
C TYR A 147 8.57 5.43 4.16
N THR A 148 9.18 5.09 3.01
CA THR A 148 9.47 3.69 2.65
C THR A 148 10.39 3.04 3.67
N GLY A 149 11.45 3.74 4.08
CA GLY A 149 12.35 3.26 5.12
C GLY A 149 11.64 2.97 6.43
N ALA A 150 10.75 3.88 6.86
CA ALA A 150 9.94 3.69 8.07
C ALA A 150 8.96 2.51 7.94
N LEU A 151 8.26 2.37 6.81
CA LEU A 151 7.39 1.23 6.55
C LEU A 151 8.16 -0.10 6.61
N LEU A 152 9.31 -0.18 5.96
CA LEU A 152 10.13 -1.38 5.94
C LEU A 152 10.68 -1.71 7.33
N SER A 153 11.00 -0.71 8.17
CA SER A 153 11.47 -0.92 9.54
C SER A 153 10.42 -1.57 10.44
N ALA A 154 9.13 -1.38 10.12
CA ALA A 154 8.02 -1.95 10.88
C ALA A 154 7.69 -3.41 10.51
N VAL A 155 8.28 -3.96 9.44
CA VAL A 155 8.04 -5.35 9.03
C VAL A 155 8.77 -6.30 9.98
N PRO A 156 8.07 -7.24 10.65
CA PRO A 156 8.72 -8.23 11.49
C PRO A 156 9.69 -9.11 10.69
N ILE A 157 10.89 -9.30 11.19
CA ILE A 157 11.85 -10.25 10.62
C ILE A 157 11.64 -11.59 11.34
N PRO A 158 11.51 -12.71 10.62
CA PRO A 158 11.33 -14.03 11.23
C PRO A 158 12.54 -14.52 12.06
N ASP A 159 13.68 -13.84 11.93
CA ASP A 159 14.92 -14.17 12.65
C ASP A 159 15.00 -13.36 13.96
N PRO A 160 14.94 -14.00 15.14
CA PRO A 160 15.01 -13.32 16.44
C PRO A 160 16.30 -12.52 16.64
N ASP A 161 17.45 -13.06 16.18
CA ASP A 161 18.76 -12.41 16.37
C ASP A 161 18.92 -11.13 15.53
N LEU A 162 18.23 -11.06 14.40
CA LEU A 162 18.18 -9.88 13.54
C LEU A 162 17.08 -8.90 13.98
N SER A 163 15.99 -9.42 14.52
CA SER A 163 14.88 -8.60 15.06
C SER A 163 15.34 -7.72 16.21
N ASP A 164 16.12 -8.27 17.16
CA ASP A 164 16.61 -7.53 18.32
C ASP A 164 17.64 -6.42 17.99
N ARG A 165 18.25 -6.51 16.80
CA ARG A 165 19.24 -5.52 16.34
C ARG A 165 18.66 -4.40 15.50
N ARG A 166 17.39 -4.53 15.07
CA ARG A 166 16.75 -3.57 14.19
C ARG A 166 15.94 -2.57 15.01
N GLU A 167 16.38 -1.33 15.05
CA GLU A 167 15.60 -0.25 15.63
C GLU A 167 14.39 0.06 14.74
N GLN A 168 13.19 -0.11 15.28
CA GLN A 168 11.98 0.31 14.62
C GLN A 168 11.92 1.84 14.56
N ILE A 169 11.72 2.39 13.37
CA ILE A 169 11.59 3.84 13.18
C ILE A 169 10.18 4.24 13.60
N ILE A 170 10.05 4.92 14.73
CA ILE A 170 8.78 5.43 15.22
C ILE A 170 8.57 6.83 14.62
N LEU A 171 7.57 6.94 13.74
CA LEU A 171 7.17 8.22 13.16
C LEU A 171 6.36 9.01 14.20
N VAL A 172 6.80 10.24 14.48
CA VAL A 172 6.13 11.16 15.40
C VAL A 172 4.98 11.88 14.68
N GLY A 173 3.91 12.18 15.42
CA GLY A 173 2.74 12.93 14.93
C GLY A 173 1.68 12.07 14.22
N ASP A 174 0.47 12.62 14.12
CA ASP A 174 -0.67 11.98 13.49
C ASP A 174 -0.56 11.99 11.96
N VAL A 175 -1.31 11.10 11.32
CA VAL A 175 -1.42 11.09 9.86
C VAL A 175 -2.28 12.29 9.43
N PRO A 176 -1.76 13.23 8.62
CA PRO A 176 -2.54 14.37 8.16
C PRO A 176 -3.77 13.93 7.36
N SER A 177 -4.79 14.80 7.34
CA SER A 177 -6.02 14.52 6.60
C SER A 177 -5.75 14.45 5.08
N PRO A 178 -6.26 13.41 4.39
CA PRO A 178 -6.16 13.36 2.93
C PRO A 178 -7.05 14.41 2.22
N ILE A 179 -8.00 15.03 2.95
CA ILE A 179 -8.88 16.08 2.41
C ILE A 179 -8.14 17.43 2.35
N ALA A 180 -7.27 17.68 3.35
CA ALA A 180 -6.41 18.87 3.43
C ALA A 180 -4.95 18.42 3.59
N PRO A 181 -4.31 17.94 2.51
CA PRO A 181 -2.94 17.44 2.59
C PRO A 181 -1.96 18.58 2.84
N PRO A 182 -0.86 18.35 3.58
CA PRO A 182 0.20 19.32 3.79
C PRO A 182 0.75 19.88 2.47
N SER A 183 1.23 21.13 2.49
CA SER A 183 1.95 21.75 1.38
C SER A 183 3.27 21.02 1.09
N GLY A 184 3.86 21.25 -0.07
CA GLY A 184 5.12 20.64 -0.47
C GLY A 184 5.10 19.11 -0.41
N CYS A 185 6.12 18.50 0.18
CA CYS A 185 6.18 17.07 0.42
C CYS A 185 5.13 16.66 1.46
N ARG A 186 4.13 15.87 1.08
CA ARG A 186 3.03 15.44 1.98
C ARG A 186 3.48 14.69 3.23
N PHE A 187 4.70 14.13 3.21
CA PHE A 187 5.27 13.41 4.35
C PHE A 187 6.08 14.32 5.31
N HIS A 188 6.35 15.58 4.95
CA HIS A 188 7.22 16.46 5.75
C HIS A 188 6.80 16.58 7.23
N PRO A 189 5.51 16.62 7.63
CA PRO A 189 5.14 16.75 9.04
C PRO A 189 5.60 15.59 9.92
N ARG A 190 5.84 14.43 9.31
CA ARG A 190 6.25 13.20 10.01
C ARG A 190 7.65 12.72 9.63
N CYS A 191 8.33 13.46 8.74
CA CYS A 191 9.63 13.07 8.20
C CYS A 191 10.75 13.47 9.15
N PRO A 192 11.57 12.53 9.66
CA PRO A 192 12.71 12.87 10.51
C PRO A 192 13.81 13.65 9.76
N LYS A 193 13.87 13.55 8.43
CA LYS A 193 14.82 14.29 7.57
C LYS A 193 14.24 15.58 6.99
N ALA A 194 13.09 16.07 7.49
CA ALA A 194 12.44 17.25 6.95
C ALA A 194 13.32 18.52 7.09
N VAL A 195 13.32 19.32 6.03
CA VAL A 195 14.03 20.62 5.92
C VAL A 195 13.08 21.64 5.31
N PRO A 196 13.33 22.96 5.42
CA PRO A 196 12.39 24.00 4.98
C PRO A 196 11.88 23.82 3.53
N VAL A 197 12.71 23.37 2.59
CA VAL A 197 12.27 23.11 1.21
C VAL A 197 11.19 22.04 1.13
N CYS A 198 11.15 21.09 2.07
CA CYS A 198 10.11 20.05 2.09
C CYS A 198 8.73 20.62 2.42
N VAL A 199 8.65 21.76 3.11
CA VAL A 199 7.39 22.48 3.39
C VAL A 199 6.95 23.32 2.18
N ALA A 200 7.93 23.94 1.50
CA ALA A 200 7.68 24.90 0.45
C ALA A 200 7.40 24.23 -0.92
N GLU A 201 8.09 23.14 -1.24
CA GLU A 201 8.11 22.57 -2.58
C GLU A 201 7.74 21.09 -2.58
N ASP A 202 6.90 20.70 -3.56
CA ASP A 202 6.57 19.31 -3.81
C ASP A 202 7.70 18.63 -4.61
N PRO A 203 8.38 17.62 -4.05
CA PRO A 203 9.50 17.01 -4.73
C PRO A 203 9.07 16.23 -5.97
N PRO A 204 9.77 16.38 -7.11
CA PRO A 204 9.50 15.58 -8.29
C PRO A 204 9.89 14.10 -8.07
N LEU A 205 9.11 13.21 -8.69
CA LEU A 205 9.42 11.78 -8.72
C LEU A 205 10.47 11.51 -9.80
N GLU A 206 11.72 11.34 -9.40
CA GLU A 206 12.85 11.20 -10.31
C GLU A 206 13.96 10.33 -9.70
N PRO A 207 14.95 9.84 -10.48
CA PRO A 207 16.08 9.10 -9.95
C PRO A 207 16.87 9.93 -8.94
N ARG A 208 17.30 9.32 -7.84
CA ARG A 208 18.06 9.98 -6.76
C ARG A 208 19.38 9.28 -6.51
N LEU A 209 20.38 10.03 -6.03
CA LEU A 209 21.68 9.49 -5.62
C LEU A 209 22.38 8.60 -6.68
N GLY A 210 22.17 8.90 -7.97
CA GLY A 210 22.75 8.13 -9.07
C GLY A 210 22.05 6.80 -9.35
N ASP A 211 20.83 6.59 -8.86
CA ASP A 211 20.01 5.43 -9.19
C ASP A 211 19.63 5.41 -10.69
N GLY A 212 19.29 4.22 -11.19
CA GLY A 212 18.80 4.04 -12.55
C GLY A 212 17.39 4.62 -12.78
N PRO A 213 16.93 4.65 -14.03
CA PRO A 213 15.63 5.22 -14.39
C PRO A 213 14.44 4.46 -13.81
N GLU A 214 14.65 3.26 -13.31
CA GLU A 214 13.59 2.42 -12.72
C GLU A 214 13.42 2.63 -11.20
N HIS A 215 14.37 3.33 -10.53
CA HIS A 215 14.27 3.67 -9.13
C HIS A 215 14.08 5.18 -8.94
N LEU A 216 12.84 5.57 -8.71
CA LEU A 216 12.40 6.97 -8.61
C LEU A 216 11.93 7.27 -7.19
N ALA A 217 12.33 8.42 -6.63
CA ALA A 217 11.84 8.87 -5.34
C ALA A 217 11.49 10.38 -5.34
N ALA A 218 10.30 10.71 -4.84
CA ALA A 218 9.83 12.06 -4.63
C ALA A 218 10.33 12.59 -3.29
N CYS A 219 11.63 12.93 -3.20
CA CYS A 219 12.27 13.35 -1.95
C CYS A 219 13.38 14.36 -2.20
N HIS A 220 13.40 15.48 -1.43
CA HIS A 220 14.49 16.45 -1.46
C HIS A 220 15.75 15.95 -0.73
N ARG A 221 15.55 15.03 0.26
CA ARG A 221 16.64 14.41 1.04
C ARG A 221 16.48 12.89 1.07
N PRO A 222 16.75 12.21 -0.06
CA PRO A 222 16.63 10.76 -0.13
C PRO A 222 17.56 10.07 0.87
N MET A 223 17.20 8.86 1.24
CA MET A 223 17.99 8.02 2.13
C MET A 223 19.19 7.45 1.39
N GLU A 224 20.33 7.42 2.06
CA GLU A 224 21.50 6.68 1.64
C GLU A 224 21.41 5.20 2.02
N ALA A 225 22.21 4.35 1.41
CA ALA A 225 22.23 2.94 1.74
C ALA A 225 22.74 2.74 3.17
N GLY A 226 21.95 2.03 4.00
CA GLY A 226 22.31 1.75 5.41
C GLY A 226 22.06 2.92 6.36
N GLU A 227 21.45 4.00 5.91
CA GLU A 227 21.12 5.15 6.76
C GLU A 227 20.02 4.80 7.77
N ASN A 228 20.26 5.10 9.05
CA ASN A 228 19.31 4.91 10.14
C ASN A 228 18.52 6.21 10.39
N LEU A 229 17.21 6.20 10.08
CA LEU A 229 16.35 7.37 10.29
C LEU A 229 16.14 7.73 11.77
N ALA A 230 16.38 6.82 12.71
CA ALA A 230 16.24 7.09 14.13
C ALA A 230 17.29 8.10 14.66
N GLU A 231 18.40 8.27 13.93
CA GLU A 231 19.46 9.22 14.26
C GLU A 231 19.17 10.68 13.83
N PHE A 232 18.14 10.87 13.00
CA PHE A 232 17.81 12.19 12.47
C PHE A 232 16.85 12.94 13.40
N ARG A 233 17.15 14.23 13.60
CA ARG A 233 16.24 15.19 14.18
C ARG A 233 15.80 16.17 13.10
N PRO A 234 14.51 16.48 12.98
CA PRO A 234 14.04 17.43 11.99
C PRO A 234 14.70 18.80 12.15
N ALA A 235 15.07 19.41 11.04
CA ALA A 235 15.63 20.76 10.99
C ALA A 235 14.54 21.85 10.93
N ILE A 236 13.26 21.47 11.04
CA ILE A 236 12.11 22.37 11.06
C ILE A 236 11.43 22.28 12.42
N ASP A 237 10.97 23.41 12.95
CA ASP A 237 10.22 23.47 14.21
C ASP A 237 8.89 22.72 14.09
N GLU A 238 8.38 22.25 15.23
CA GLU A 238 7.11 21.53 15.30
C GLU A 238 5.95 22.41 14.77
N ALA A 239 6.00 23.72 15.01
CA ALA A 239 5.05 24.69 14.47
C ALA A 239 5.14 24.85 12.94
N GLU A 240 6.32 24.74 12.33
CA GLU A 240 6.51 24.81 10.89
C GLU A 240 6.04 23.54 10.15
N ARG A 241 5.84 22.44 10.87
CA ARG A 241 5.36 21.17 10.30
C ARG A 241 3.86 21.14 10.05
N ILE A 242 3.11 22.02 10.74
CA ILE A 242 1.65 22.06 10.69
C ILE A 242 1.25 23.31 9.91
N VAL A 243 1.39 23.23 8.59
CA VAL A 243 0.90 24.27 7.66
C VAL A 243 -0.23 23.66 6.84
N GLU A 244 -1.37 24.33 6.80
CA GLU A 244 -2.47 23.91 5.93
C GLU A 244 -2.11 24.05 4.43
N ALA A 245 -2.87 23.39 3.57
CA ALA A 245 -2.64 23.39 2.12
C ALA A 245 -2.71 24.80 1.47
N ASP A 246 -3.31 25.77 2.17
CA ASP A 246 -3.37 27.19 1.78
C ASP A 246 -2.19 28.03 2.31
N GLY A 247 -1.25 27.41 3.06
CA GLY A 247 -0.10 28.08 3.65
C GLY A 247 -0.36 28.78 4.99
N SER A 248 -1.55 28.62 5.59
CA SER A 248 -1.86 29.16 6.91
C SER A 248 -1.34 28.25 8.03
N LEU A 249 -0.85 28.83 9.13
CA LEU A 249 -0.55 28.10 10.36
C LEU A 249 -1.86 27.71 11.05
N LEU A 250 -1.94 26.48 11.57
CA LEU A 250 -3.07 26.07 12.42
C LEU A 250 -3.08 26.96 13.69
N PRO A 251 -4.28 27.37 14.18
CA PRO A 251 -4.38 28.14 15.41
C PRO A 251 -3.79 27.37 16.60
N ASP A 252 -3.17 28.08 17.53
CA ASP A 252 -2.47 27.55 18.73
C ASP A 252 -3.31 26.55 19.57
N GLU A 253 -4.63 26.59 19.47
CA GLU A 253 -5.53 25.66 20.18
C GLU A 253 -5.48 24.22 19.67
N ALA A 254 -4.83 23.96 18.52
CA ALA A 254 -4.70 22.62 17.92
C ALA A 254 -3.44 21.87 18.38
N LEU A 255 -2.58 22.49 19.18
CA LEU A 255 -1.35 21.88 19.69
C LEU A 255 -1.57 21.28 21.10
N PRO A 256 -1.70 19.97 21.29
CA PRO A 256 -1.74 19.39 22.63
C PRO A 256 -0.37 19.48 23.29
N GLY A 257 -0.20 20.40 24.24
CA GLY A 257 0.84 20.25 25.24
C GLY A 257 1.96 21.30 25.32
N VAL A 258 1.84 22.51 24.76
CA VAL A 258 2.80 23.59 25.04
C VAL A 258 2.28 24.47 26.17
N THR A 259 2.38 24.00 27.42
CA THR A 259 2.32 24.91 28.58
C THR A 259 3.72 25.51 28.78
N GLY A 260 3.91 26.71 28.28
CA GLY A 260 5.12 27.47 28.54
C GLY A 260 5.33 27.76 30.03
N ALA A 261 6.36 27.16 30.59
CA ALA A 261 6.92 27.62 31.88
C ALA A 261 7.87 28.81 31.60
N VAL A 262 7.32 30.01 31.57
CA VAL A 262 8.11 31.25 31.71
C VAL A 262 8.43 31.42 33.19
N GLY A 263 9.57 30.87 33.61
CA GLY A 263 10.13 31.14 34.93
C GLY A 263 10.86 32.49 34.95
N GLY A 264 10.15 33.53 35.32
CA GLY A 264 10.81 34.80 35.64
C GLY A 264 11.60 34.68 36.93
N GLN A 265 12.92 34.78 36.84
CA GLN A 265 13.79 35.12 38.00
C GLN A 265 13.86 36.63 38.15
N GLU A 266 13.06 37.16 39.07
CA GLU A 266 13.33 38.51 39.60
C GLU A 266 14.41 38.42 40.70
N GLY A 267 15.50 39.13 40.46
CA GLY A 267 16.56 39.30 41.44
C GLY A 267 16.11 40.13 42.67
N ARG A 268 16.55 39.71 43.83
CA ARG A 268 16.58 40.56 45.04
C ARG A 268 18.01 40.85 45.38
N THR A 269 18.37 42.11 45.20
CA THR A 269 19.46 42.76 45.92
C THR A 269 18.89 43.38 47.19
N SER A 270 19.40 43.02 48.31
CA SER A 270 19.80 43.84 49.49
C SER A 270 20.21 42.93 50.62
#